data_fdb71b2a7dea3227f1a4dd16c4ec2cdf
#
_entry.id   fdb71b2a7dea3227f1a4dd16c4ec2cdf
#
_cell.length_a   1.000
_cell.length_b   1.000
_cell.length_c   1.000
_cell.angle_alpha   90.00
_cell.angle_beta   90.00
_cell.angle_gamma   90.00
#
_symmetry.space_group_name_H-M   'P 1'
#
loop_
_entity.id
_entity.type
_entity.pdbx_description
1 polymer ?
#
loop_
_entity_poly.entity_id
_entity_poly.type
_entity_poly.pdbx_seq_one_letter_code
_entity_poly.pdbx_strand_id
1 'polypeptide(L)'
;MGEEREKMKQMYITDDGIRLNAKLDMPEPAEGKHPLVIVIHGFTGHMEERHITAVAKTLNGIGYATLRVDMYGHGNSDGKFENHTLYKWLTNALTVIDYARGLDFVTDIYLCGHSQGGMTVMLAGAMKHDVIKGLIPLSPAWMIPEGARKGTLLGQDFDPDHVPDLLAAWDGRTLNGNYVRVAQTIRVEDAIDRYTVPVLIVHGDEDEAVPVEYGIEAAKRYRDCKLVLIPGDTHCYDHHLDQVLDAVREWMTGRS
;
A
#
# COMPACT_ATOMS: atom_id res chain seq x y z
N MET A 1 2.97 31.65 5.41
CA MET A 1 3.77 30.88 4.41
C MET A 1 5.04 30.24 4.99
N GLY A 2 5.56 30.66 6.15
CA GLY A 2 6.70 30.01 6.81
C GLY A 2 6.33 28.76 7.62
N GLU A 3 5.25 28.80 8.38
CA GLU A 3 4.80 27.70 9.26
C GLU A 3 4.27 26.48 8.51
N GLU A 4 3.65 26.63 7.34
CA GLU A 4 3.20 25.49 6.54
C GLU A 4 4.35 24.67 5.94
N ARG A 5 5.54 25.26 5.75
CA ARG A 5 6.71 24.56 5.17
C ARG A 5 7.41 23.63 6.15
N GLU A 6 7.30 23.84 7.47
CA GLU A 6 7.88 22.94 8.48
C GLU A 6 7.05 21.66 8.69
N LYS A 7 5.76 21.68 8.39
CA LYS A 7 4.83 20.55 8.60
C LYS A 7 4.91 19.47 7.53
N MET A 8 5.44 19.78 6.36
CA MET A 8 5.53 18.89 5.21
C MET A 8 6.93 18.91 4.63
N LYS A 9 7.58 17.74 4.64
CA LYS A 9 8.94 17.59 4.09
C LYS A 9 8.93 16.58 2.93
N GLN A 10 9.28 17.06 1.73
CA GLN A 10 9.59 16.19 0.59
C GLN A 10 11.06 15.79 0.63
N MET A 11 11.33 14.50 0.35
CA MET A 11 12.66 13.93 0.42
C MET A 11 12.81 12.76 -0.54
N TYR A 12 14.05 12.25 -0.65
CA TYR A 12 14.32 10.97 -1.30
C TYR A 12 14.83 9.97 -0.28
N ILE A 13 14.27 8.75 -0.31
CA ILE A 13 14.76 7.59 0.44
C ILE A 13 15.48 6.70 -0.57
N THR A 14 16.72 6.30 -0.28
CA THR A 14 17.52 5.51 -1.22
C THR A 14 17.43 4.03 -0.90
N ASP A 15 17.04 3.22 -1.88
CA ASP A 15 17.01 1.76 -1.85
C ASP A 15 17.93 1.22 -2.94
N ASP A 16 19.09 0.68 -2.56
CA ASP A 16 20.11 0.12 -3.47
C ASP A 16 20.41 1.01 -4.69
N GLY A 17 20.65 2.31 -4.43
CA GLY A 17 20.92 3.32 -5.45
C GLY A 17 19.69 3.87 -6.19
N ILE A 18 18.49 3.37 -5.89
CA ILE A 18 17.21 3.88 -6.40
C ILE A 18 16.67 4.93 -5.44
N ARG A 19 16.33 6.12 -5.95
CA ARG A 19 15.74 7.19 -5.14
C ARG A 19 14.23 7.08 -5.18
N LEU A 20 13.63 6.87 -4.03
CA LEU A 20 12.18 6.87 -3.83
C LEU A 20 11.74 8.27 -3.38
N ASN A 21 10.90 8.92 -4.15
CA ASN A 21 10.29 10.20 -3.78
C ASN A 21 9.31 9.98 -2.64
N ALA A 22 9.50 10.68 -1.53
CA ALA A 22 8.70 10.52 -0.33
C ALA A 22 8.28 11.86 0.25
N LYS A 23 7.16 11.87 0.96
CA LYS A 23 6.60 13.04 1.61
C LYS A 23 6.19 12.71 3.04
N LEU A 24 6.85 13.37 3.98
CA LEU A 24 6.53 13.29 5.39
C LEU A 24 5.63 14.45 5.79
N ASP A 25 4.46 14.15 6.31
CA ASP A 25 3.53 15.13 6.87
C ASP A 25 3.41 14.89 8.38
N MET A 26 3.63 15.93 9.17
CA MET A 26 3.54 15.88 10.63
C MET A 26 2.13 16.28 11.12
N PRO A 27 1.62 15.66 12.20
CA PRO A 27 0.38 16.10 12.83
C PRO A 27 0.56 17.44 13.57
N GLU A 28 -0.51 17.96 14.18
CA GLU A 28 -0.45 19.12 15.07
C GLU A 28 -0.68 18.70 16.53
N PRO A 29 0.18 19.15 17.47
CA PRO A 29 1.46 19.87 17.26
C PRO A 29 2.52 18.95 16.61
N ALA A 30 3.46 19.54 15.84
CA ALA A 30 4.50 18.77 15.15
C ALA A 30 5.65 18.34 16.08
N GLU A 31 5.76 19.00 17.22
CA GLU A 31 6.79 18.69 18.21
C GLU A 31 6.45 17.43 19.00
N GLY A 32 7.50 16.71 19.43
CA GLY A 32 7.37 15.54 20.27
C GLY A 32 7.48 14.22 19.52
N LYS A 33 6.89 13.20 20.12
CA LYS A 33 6.88 11.83 19.59
C LYS A 33 5.52 11.51 18.98
N HIS A 34 5.52 10.86 17.83
CA HIS A 34 4.30 10.51 17.12
C HIS A 34 4.38 9.09 16.56
N PRO A 35 3.28 8.34 16.54
CA PRO A 35 3.19 7.17 15.69
C PRO A 35 3.16 7.60 14.23
N LEU A 36 3.65 6.73 13.35
CA LEU A 36 3.78 7.01 11.91
C LEU A 36 3.07 5.95 11.09
N VAL A 37 2.35 6.40 10.06
CA VAL A 37 1.76 5.51 9.04
C VAL A 37 2.48 5.71 7.72
N ILE A 38 3.08 4.63 7.19
CA ILE A 38 3.60 4.59 5.82
C ILE A 38 2.43 4.30 4.88
N VAL A 39 2.23 5.13 3.85
CA VAL A 39 1.10 5.01 2.90
C VAL A 39 1.62 4.75 1.50
N ILE A 40 1.20 3.61 0.91
CA ILE A 40 1.65 3.10 -0.39
C ILE A 40 0.48 3.07 -1.38
N HIS A 41 0.69 3.68 -2.56
CA HIS A 41 -0.29 3.76 -3.66
C HIS A 41 -0.48 2.45 -4.43
N GLY A 42 -1.41 2.41 -5.41
CA GLY A 42 -1.70 1.26 -6.26
C GLY A 42 -0.81 1.15 -7.52
N PHE A 43 -1.09 0.13 -8.35
CA PHE A 43 -0.29 -0.32 -9.50
C PHE A 43 0.06 0.78 -10.51
N THR A 44 -0.85 1.63 -10.94
CA THR A 44 -0.59 2.70 -11.92
C THR A 44 -0.54 4.08 -11.27
N GLY A 45 -0.64 4.11 -9.93
CA GLY A 45 -0.86 5.29 -9.14
C GLY A 45 0.42 6.04 -8.74
N HIS A 46 0.26 6.97 -7.82
CA HIS A 46 1.31 7.74 -7.19
C HIS A 46 0.84 8.28 -5.82
N MET A 47 1.77 8.78 -5.01
CA MET A 47 1.49 9.22 -3.64
C MET A 47 0.56 10.45 -3.50
N GLU A 48 0.27 11.15 -4.59
CA GLU A 48 -0.61 12.33 -4.60
C GLU A 48 -2.03 12.02 -5.12
N GLU A 49 -2.39 10.74 -5.31
CA GLU A 49 -3.76 10.37 -5.66
C GLU A 49 -4.75 10.81 -4.57
N ARG A 50 -5.99 11.11 -4.99
CA ARG A 50 -7.06 11.65 -4.13
C ARG A 50 -7.27 10.85 -2.85
N HIS A 51 -7.45 9.54 -2.96
CA HIS A 51 -7.70 8.66 -1.81
C HIS A 51 -6.46 8.50 -0.92
N ILE A 52 -5.26 8.44 -1.50
CA ILE A 52 -3.98 8.35 -0.76
C ILE A 52 -3.74 9.61 0.08
N THR A 53 -3.91 10.78 -0.53
CA THR A 53 -3.75 12.07 0.19
C THR A 53 -4.83 12.30 1.24
N ALA A 54 -6.07 11.88 0.96
CA ALA A 54 -7.18 12.00 1.90
C ALA A 54 -6.97 11.13 3.15
N VAL A 55 -6.53 9.87 2.97
CA VAL A 55 -6.18 8.98 4.09
C VAL A 55 -5.05 9.57 4.92
N ALA A 56 -3.96 10.05 4.29
CA ALA A 56 -2.86 10.68 5.00
C ALA A 56 -3.30 11.89 5.83
N LYS A 57 -4.11 12.77 5.21
CA LYS A 57 -4.67 13.95 5.91
C LYS A 57 -5.57 13.56 7.09
N THR A 58 -6.38 12.52 6.94
CA THR A 58 -7.23 11.99 8.02
C THR A 58 -6.40 11.50 9.20
N LEU A 59 -5.33 10.75 8.91
CA LEU A 59 -4.39 10.25 9.92
C LEU A 59 -3.64 11.38 10.63
N ASN A 60 -3.18 12.40 9.90
CA ASN A 60 -2.56 13.59 10.51
C ASN A 60 -3.55 14.30 11.46
N GLY A 61 -4.83 14.40 11.07
CA GLY A 61 -5.87 15.03 11.87
C GLY A 61 -6.16 14.34 13.22
N ILE A 62 -5.67 13.11 13.41
CA ILE A 62 -5.81 12.34 14.65
C ILE A 62 -4.47 12.01 15.32
N GLY A 63 -3.41 12.76 14.99
CA GLY A 63 -2.12 12.73 15.70
C GLY A 63 -1.07 11.80 15.15
N TYR A 64 -1.28 11.16 13.99
CA TYR A 64 -0.28 10.32 13.32
C TYR A 64 0.54 11.12 12.32
N ALA A 65 1.86 10.98 12.33
CA ALA A 65 2.68 11.37 11.20
C ALA A 65 2.40 10.42 10.02
N THR A 66 2.51 10.92 8.78
CA THR A 66 2.35 10.07 7.60
C THR A 66 3.54 10.21 6.66
N LEU A 67 3.99 9.08 6.12
CA LEU A 67 5.06 9.00 5.13
C LEU A 67 4.49 8.36 3.86
N ARG A 68 4.16 9.20 2.87
CA ARG A 68 3.70 8.77 1.55
C ARG A 68 4.89 8.58 0.63
N VAL A 69 4.88 7.55 -0.20
CA VAL A 69 6.02 7.20 -1.06
C VAL A 69 5.53 6.85 -2.45
N ASP A 70 6.20 7.41 -3.48
CA ASP A 70 6.14 6.88 -4.84
C ASP A 70 7.02 5.64 -4.93
N MET A 71 6.46 4.52 -5.34
CA MET A 71 7.21 3.27 -5.47
C MET A 71 8.06 3.26 -6.75
N TYR A 72 9.03 2.34 -6.86
CA TYR A 72 9.88 2.19 -8.05
C TYR A 72 9.09 2.28 -9.35
N GLY A 73 9.54 3.13 -10.26
CA GLY A 73 8.95 3.32 -11.59
C GLY A 73 7.63 4.10 -11.62
N HIS A 74 7.25 4.73 -10.49
CA HIS A 74 6.01 5.49 -10.35
C HIS A 74 6.27 6.90 -9.82
N GLY A 75 5.34 7.81 -10.13
CA GLY A 75 5.41 9.20 -9.68
C GLY A 75 6.74 9.87 -10.04
N ASN A 76 7.43 10.39 -9.02
CA ASN A 76 8.74 11.04 -9.16
C ASN A 76 9.91 10.17 -8.64
N SER A 77 9.68 8.89 -8.40
CA SER A 77 10.73 7.94 -8.05
C SER A 77 11.51 7.46 -9.26
N ASP A 78 12.75 7.03 -9.01
CA ASP A 78 13.60 6.46 -10.05
C ASP A 78 13.01 5.15 -10.60
N GLY A 79 13.50 4.75 -11.76
CA GLY A 79 13.08 3.55 -12.46
C GLY A 79 12.08 3.81 -13.58
N LYS A 80 11.78 2.76 -14.31
CA LYS A 80 10.75 2.79 -15.35
C LYS A 80 9.60 1.88 -14.94
N PHE A 81 8.37 2.32 -15.21
CA PHE A 81 7.16 1.55 -14.96
C PHE A 81 7.25 0.13 -15.52
N GLU A 82 7.71 -0.02 -16.74
CA GLU A 82 7.85 -1.31 -17.41
C GLU A 82 8.70 -2.33 -16.66
N ASN A 83 9.64 -1.86 -15.83
CA ASN A 83 10.61 -2.70 -15.12
C ASN A 83 10.27 -2.91 -13.64
N HIS A 84 9.14 -2.39 -13.15
CA HIS A 84 8.77 -2.69 -11.77
C HIS A 84 8.34 -4.15 -11.60
N THR A 85 8.52 -4.65 -10.40
CA THR A 85 8.06 -5.99 -9.99
C THR A 85 7.56 -5.92 -8.55
N LEU A 86 6.80 -6.93 -8.14
CA LEU A 86 6.34 -7.03 -6.75
C LEU A 86 7.51 -7.12 -5.77
N TYR A 87 8.61 -7.77 -6.13
CA TYR A 87 9.81 -7.81 -5.28
C TYR A 87 10.48 -6.44 -5.14
N LYS A 88 10.56 -5.64 -6.21
CA LYS A 88 11.08 -4.27 -6.11
C LYS A 88 10.23 -3.41 -5.19
N TRP A 89 8.92 -3.52 -5.28
CA TRP A 89 8.02 -2.80 -4.38
C TRP A 89 8.15 -3.29 -2.94
N LEU A 90 8.29 -4.59 -2.74
CA LEU A 90 8.50 -5.15 -1.41
C LEU A 90 9.82 -4.67 -0.79
N THR A 91 10.94 -4.68 -1.54
CA THR A 91 12.23 -4.15 -1.05
C THR A 91 12.14 -2.66 -0.76
N ASN A 92 11.49 -1.88 -1.64
CA ASN A 92 11.25 -0.45 -1.38
C ASN A 92 10.47 -0.25 -0.07
N ALA A 93 9.38 -1.00 0.16
CA ALA A 93 8.60 -0.90 1.38
C ALA A 93 9.44 -1.25 2.63
N LEU A 94 10.27 -2.28 2.57
CA LEU A 94 11.18 -2.65 3.67
C LEU A 94 12.21 -1.56 3.95
N THR A 95 12.80 -0.96 2.91
CA THR A 95 13.73 0.17 3.05
C THR A 95 13.06 1.40 3.67
N VAL A 96 11.81 1.70 3.26
CA VAL A 96 11.03 2.81 3.84
C VAL A 96 10.69 2.54 5.30
N ILE A 97 10.37 1.30 5.68
CA ILE A 97 10.15 0.91 7.09
C ILE A 97 11.44 1.11 7.90
N ASP A 98 12.59 0.66 7.39
CA ASP A 98 13.86 0.80 8.11
C ASP A 98 14.29 2.28 8.21
N TYR A 99 14.01 3.10 7.18
CA TYR A 99 14.16 4.55 7.25
C TYR A 99 13.27 5.17 8.36
N ALA A 100 12.00 4.82 8.40
CA ALA A 100 11.04 5.34 9.37
C ALA A 100 11.44 4.98 10.82
N ARG A 101 11.99 3.79 11.05
CA ARG A 101 12.54 3.36 12.35
C ARG A 101 13.72 4.22 12.83
N GLY A 102 14.46 4.81 11.90
CA GLY A 102 15.59 5.69 12.21
C GLY A 102 15.17 7.13 12.54
N LEU A 103 13.91 7.49 12.46
CA LEU A 103 13.43 8.84 12.77
C LEU A 103 13.21 9.00 14.27
N ASP A 104 13.87 9.95 14.89
CA ASP A 104 13.88 10.15 16.35
C ASP A 104 12.50 10.38 16.95
N PHE A 105 11.55 10.95 16.19
CA PHE A 105 10.21 11.25 16.67
C PHE A 105 9.24 10.06 16.62
N VAL A 106 9.55 8.98 15.89
CA VAL A 106 8.64 7.86 15.66
C VAL A 106 8.57 6.95 16.88
N THR A 107 7.35 6.68 17.36
CA THR A 107 7.06 5.72 18.43
C THR A 107 6.70 4.35 17.92
N ASP A 108 5.72 4.30 17.01
CA ASP A 108 5.14 3.09 16.45
C ASP A 108 4.96 3.26 14.94
N ILE A 109 5.01 2.15 14.19
CA ILE A 109 4.86 2.18 12.74
C ILE A 109 3.67 1.32 12.33
N TYR A 110 2.79 1.92 11.52
CA TYR A 110 1.67 1.28 10.85
C TYR A 110 1.87 1.35 9.33
N LEU A 111 1.26 0.42 8.60
CA LEU A 111 1.30 0.42 7.14
C LEU A 111 -0.12 0.56 6.60
N CYS A 112 -0.30 1.46 5.63
CA CYS A 112 -1.51 1.60 4.83
C CYS A 112 -1.15 1.45 3.36
N GLY A 113 -1.97 0.74 2.59
CA GLY A 113 -1.69 0.61 1.15
C GLY A 113 -2.95 0.32 0.36
N HIS A 114 -3.04 0.87 -0.84
CA HIS A 114 -4.16 0.68 -1.75
C HIS A 114 -3.79 -0.32 -2.86
N SER A 115 -4.71 -1.22 -3.21
CA SER A 115 -4.57 -2.13 -4.34
C SER A 115 -3.29 -2.97 -4.27
N GLN A 116 -2.37 -2.86 -5.26
CA GLN A 116 -1.03 -3.48 -5.19
C GLN A 116 -0.24 -3.01 -3.95
N GLY A 117 -0.38 -1.74 -3.57
CA GLY A 117 0.18 -1.22 -2.31
C GLY A 117 -0.42 -1.92 -1.10
N GLY A 118 -1.72 -2.26 -1.15
CA GLY A 118 -2.41 -3.07 -0.14
C GLY A 118 -1.78 -4.45 0.01
N MET A 119 -1.55 -5.16 -1.09
CA MET A 119 -0.82 -6.43 -1.06
C MET A 119 0.63 -6.24 -0.58
N THR A 120 1.31 -5.17 -0.99
CA THR A 120 2.69 -4.89 -0.57
C THR A 120 2.79 -4.72 0.94
N VAL A 121 1.84 -3.99 1.58
CA VAL A 121 1.85 -3.83 3.04
C VAL A 121 1.52 -5.12 3.78
N MET A 122 0.70 -6.02 3.20
CA MET A 122 0.44 -7.35 3.77
C MET A 122 1.73 -8.18 3.81
N LEU A 123 2.51 -8.18 2.73
CA LEU A 123 3.80 -8.88 2.65
C LEU A 123 4.85 -8.27 3.57
N ALA A 124 5.05 -6.94 3.49
CA ALA A 124 6.03 -6.22 4.29
C ALA A 124 5.73 -6.29 5.80
N GLY A 125 4.46 -6.19 6.17
CA GLY A 125 4.02 -6.32 7.56
C GLY A 125 4.32 -7.69 8.14
N ALA A 126 4.11 -8.77 7.38
CA ALA A 126 4.46 -10.12 7.82
C ALA A 126 5.97 -10.31 7.99
N MET A 127 6.79 -9.69 7.14
CA MET A 127 8.26 -9.74 7.24
C MET A 127 8.82 -8.90 8.39
N LYS A 128 8.12 -7.84 8.80
CA LYS A 128 8.51 -6.91 9.87
C LYS A 128 7.49 -6.92 11.03
N HIS A 129 6.89 -8.07 11.30
CA HIS A 129 5.81 -8.24 12.29
C HIS A 129 6.19 -7.81 13.72
N ASP A 130 7.47 -7.79 14.04
CA ASP A 130 8.05 -7.31 15.29
C ASP A 130 8.10 -5.77 15.39
N VAL A 131 8.06 -5.08 14.25
CA VAL A 131 8.15 -3.62 14.13
C VAL A 131 6.78 -3.00 13.88
N ILE A 132 5.98 -3.62 13.00
CA ILE A 132 4.71 -3.06 12.54
C ILE A 132 3.59 -3.35 13.55
N LYS A 133 2.86 -2.31 13.93
CA LYS A 133 1.80 -2.36 14.95
C LYS A 133 0.39 -2.58 14.39
N GLY A 134 0.21 -2.40 13.08
CA GLY A 134 -1.06 -2.66 12.42
C GLY A 134 -0.99 -2.40 10.91
N LEU A 135 -1.93 -3.01 10.18
CA LEU A 135 -2.05 -2.88 8.72
C LEU A 135 -3.41 -2.31 8.34
N ILE A 136 -3.43 -1.48 7.29
CA ILE A 136 -4.63 -0.93 6.68
C ILE A 136 -4.59 -1.21 5.16
N PRO A 137 -4.81 -2.46 4.71
CA PRO A 137 -4.99 -2.76 3.30
C PRO A 137 -6.33 -2.20 2.79
N LEU A 138 -6.27 -1.32 1.80
CA LEU A 138 -7.41 -0.73 1.10
C LEU A 138 -7.56 -1.42 -0.25
N SER A 139 -8.70 -2.10 -0.51
CA SER A 139 -8.94 -2.88 -1.73
C SER A 139 -7.72 -3.71 -2.15
N PRO A 140 -7.16 -4.57 -1.27
CA PRO A 140 -5.83 -5.18 -1.49
C PRO A 140 -5.84 -6.16 -2.66
N ALA A 141 -4.99 -5.91 -3.66
CA ALA A 141 -4.90 -6.71 -4.89
C ALA A 141 -4.07 -8.00 -4.69
N TRP A 142 -4.34 -8.78 -3.65
CA TRP A 142 -3.56 -9.98 -3.37
C TRP A 142 -3.91 -11.18 -4.27
N MET A 143 -4.91 -11.03 -5.18
CA MET A 143 -5.17 -11.98 -6.26
C MET A 143 -4.08 -11.97 -7.35
N ILE A 144 -3.20 -10.97 -7.42
CA ILE A 144 -2.19 -10.84 -8.48
C ILE A 144 -1.33 -12.11 -8.63
N PRO A 145 -0.74 -12.70 -7.57
CA PRO A 145 0.02 -13.94 -7.68
C PRO A 145 -0.80 -15.14 -8.17
N GLU A 146 -2.05 -15.23 -7.77
CA GLU A 146 -2.95 -16.29 -8.23
C GLU A 146 -3.25 -16.15 -9.73
N GLY A 147 -3.60 -14.92 -10.17
CA GLY A 147 -3.83 -14.62 -11.58
C GLY A 147 -2.59 -14.92 -12.44
N ALA A 148 -1.40 -14.53 -11.96
CA ALA A 148 -0.14 -14.82 -12.63
C ALA A 148 0.11 -16.33 -12.79
N ARG A 149 -0.21 -17.15 -11.79
CA ARG A 149 -0.09 -18.62 -11.88
C ARG A 149 -1.16 -19.26 -12.76
N LYS A 150 -2.35 -18.66 -12.83
CA LYS A 150 -3.44 -19.15 -13.70
C LYS A 150 -3.30 -18.71 -15.16
N GLY A 151 -2.39 -17.76 -15.46
CA GLY A 151 -2.21 -17.23 -16.80
C GLY A 151 -3.25 -16.19 -17.20
N THR A 152 -3.86 -15.50 -16.22
CA THR A 152 -4.79 -14.40 -16.47
C THR A 152 -4.47 -13.24 -15.53
N LEU A 153 -4.02 -12.11 -16.07
CA LEU A 153 -3.64 -10.92 -15.30
C LEU A 153 -3.80 -9.66 -16.17
N LEU A 154 -4.21 -8.56 -15.55
CA LEU A 154 -4.39 -7.27 -16.23
C LEU A 154 -5.37 -7.32 -17.41
N GLY A 155 -6.38 -8.19 -17.33
CA GLY A 155 -7.36 -8.40 -18.40
C GLY A 155 -6.82 -9.14 -19.63
N GLN A 156 -5.68 -9.82 -19.50
CA GLN A 156 -5.05 -10.61 -20.57
C GLN A 156 -4.86 -12.05 -20.14
N ASP A 157 -5.09 -12.96 -21.08
CA ASP A 157 -4.77 -14.38 -20.95
C ASP A 157 -3.42 -14.67 -21.59
N PHE A 158 -2.62 -15.52 -20.96
CA PHE A 158 -1.32 -15.98 -21.45
C PHE A 158 -1.02 -17.38 -20.91
N ASP A 159 -0.09 -18.08 -21.58
CA ASP A 159 0.42 -19.35 -21.06
C ASP A 159 1.31 -19.08 -19.83
N PRO A 160 0.92 -19.55 -18.61
CA PRO A 160 1.69 -19.31 -17.40
C PRO A 160 3.09 -19.94 -17.40
N ASP A 161 3.33 -20.98 -18.21
CA ASP A 161 4.64 -21.62 -18.38
C ASP A 161 5.50 -20.89 -19.43
N HIS A 162 4.89 -20.07 -20.28
CA HIS A 162 5.55 -19.30 -21.35
C HIS A 162 5.11 -17.81 -21.29
N VAL A 163 5.36 -17.16 -20.15
CA VAL A 163 5.00 -15.75 -19.96
C VAL A 163 5.60 -14.85 -21.03
N PRO A 164 4.81 -14.03 -21.74
CA PRO A 164 5.29 -13.08 -22.74
C PRO A 164 6.34 -12.13 -22.17
N ASP A 165 7.27 -11.67 -22.99
CA ASP A 165 8.29 -10.70 -22.55
C ASP A 165 7.70 -9.34 -22.20
N LEU A 166 6.60 -8.96 -22.86
CA LEU A 166 5.88 -7.71 -22.65
C LEU A 166 4.37 -7.97 -22.53
N LEU A 167 3.74 -7.26 -21.59
CA LEU A 167 2.30 -7.20 -21.43
C LEU A 167 1.85 -5.73 -21.51
N ALA A 168 0.59 -5.50 -21.91
CA ALA A 168 0.00 -4.17 -21.83
C ALA A 168 -0.68 -3.96 -20.46
N ALA A 169 -0.46 -2.82 -19.83
CA ALA A 169 -1.32 -2.37 -18.74
C ALA A 169 -2.58 -1.70 -19.34
N TRP A 170 -3.66 -1.63 -18.55
CA TRP A 170 -4.93 -1.06 -19.02
C TRP A 170 -4.87 0.42 -19.41
N ASP A 171 -3.87 1.15 -18.95
CA ASP A 171 -3.62 2.56 -19.27
C ASP A 171 -2.71 2.76 -20.49
N GLY A 172 -2.41 1.68 -21.22
CA GLY A 172 -1.58 1.68 -22.42
C GLY A 172 -0.08 1.65 -22.16
N ARG A 173 0.38 1.63 -20.91
CA ARG A 173 1.80 1.43 -20.58
C ARG A 173 2.19 -0.02 -20.82
N THR A 174 3.47 -0.25 -21.10
CA THR A 174 4.04 -1.59 -21.24
C THR A 174 4.59 -2.09 -19.91
N LEU A 175 4.40 -3.37 -19.64
CA LEU A 175 4.92 -4.06 -18.47
C LEU A 175 5.80 -5.23 -18.91
N ASN A 176 7.01 -5.34 -18.37
CA ASN A 176 7.89 -6.45 -18.62
C ASN A 176 7.34 -7.75 -18.02
N GLY A 177 7.42 -8.86 -18.74
CA GLY A 177 6.94 -10.18 -18.28
C GLY A 177 7.58 -10.66 -16.97
N ASN A 178 8.70 -10.07 -16.54
CA ASN A 178 9.27 -10.33 -15.23
C ASN A 178 8.34 -9.95 -14.07
N TYR A 179 7.41 -9.02 -14.28
CA TYR A 179 6.37 -8.76 -13.29
C TYR A 179 5.55 -10.02 -12.99
N VAL A 180 5.08 -10.68 -14.03
CA VAL A 180 4.30 -11.93 -13.92
C VAL A 180 5.15 -13.05 -13.35
N ARG A 181 6.38 -13.26 -13.88
CA ARG A 181 7.29 -14.32 -13.40
C ARG A 181 7.61 -14.17 -11.91
N VAL A 182 7.80 -12.96 -11.43
CA VAL A 182 7.97 -12.65 -9.99
C VAL A 182 6.67 -12.91 -9.24
N ALA A 183 5.52 -12.44 -9.75
CA ALA A 183 4.23 -12.65 -9.11
C ALA A 183 3.92 -14.15 -8.90
N GLN A 184 4.22 -15.01 -9.87
CA GLN A 184 4.03 -16.47 -9.77
C GLN A 184 4.74 -17.09 -8.55
N THR A 185 5.84 -16.49 -8.09
CA THR A 185 6.64 -17.02 -6.96
C THR A 185 6.14 -16.56 -5.59
N ILE A 186 5.24 -15.57 -5.52
CA ILE A 186 4.77 -14.98 -4.27
C ILE A 186 3.57 -15.76 -3.72
N ARG A 187 3.58 -15.96 -2.40
CA ARG A 187 2.50 -16.59 -1.63
C ARG A 187 2.04 -15.62 -0.56
N VAL A 188 1.03 -14.83 -0.89
CA VAL A 188 0.47 -13.82 0.04
C VAL A 188 -0.25 -14.52 1.19
N GLU A 189 -0.83 -15.68 0.94
CA GLU A 189 -1.51 -16.52 1.91
C GLU A 189 -0.61 -16.81 3.12
N ASP A 190 0.67 -17.15 2.87
CA ASP A 190 1.64 -17.46 3.94
C ASP A 190 1.96 -16.22 4.79
N ALA A 191 1.91 -15.02 4.20
CA ALA A 191 2.08 -13.76 4.92
C ALA A 191 0.87 -13.45 5.82
N ILE A 192 -0.34 -13.65 5.31
CA ILE A 192 -1.59 -13.48 6.06
C ILE A 192 -1.60 -14.39 7.28
N ASP A 193 -1.32 -15.68 7.10
CA ASP A 193 -1.39 -16.69 8.15
C ASP A 193 -0.35 -16.49 9.28
N ARG A 194 0.76 -15.82 8.97
CA ARG A 194 1.83 -15.52 9.94
C ARG A 194 1.65 -14.21 10.69
N TYR A 195 0.83 -13.30 10.17
CA TYR A 195 0.68 -11.97 10.74
C TYR A 195 -0.37 -11.99 11.87
N THR A 196 0.04 -11.59 13.07
CA THR A 196 -0.77 -11.68 14.30
C THR A 196 -1.15 -10.32 14.90
N VAL A 197 -0.76 -9.23 14.27
CA VAL A 197 -1.03 -7.86 14.72
C VAL A 197 -2.34 -7.37 14.07
N PRO A 198 -3.06 -6.42 14.67
CA PRO A 198 -4.36 -5.97 14.16
C PRO A 198 -4.35 -5.51 12.71
N VAL A 199 -5.40 -5.84 11.97
CA VAL A 199 -5.59 -5.45 10.57
C VAL A 199 -6.96 -4.79 10.38
N LEU A 200 -7.01 -3.72 9.61
CA LEU A 200 -8.23 -3.15 9.07
C LEU A 200 -8.21 -3.34 7.54
N ILE A 201 -9.15 -4.10 7.00
CA ILE A 201 -9.38 -4.15 5.56
C ILE A 201 -10.59 -3.26 5.24
N VAL A 202 -10.45 -2.35 4.27
CA VAL A 202 -11.55 -1.58 3.70
C VAL A 202 -11.66 -1.92 2.22
N HIS A 203 -12.88 -2.20 1.72
CA HIS A 203 -13.07 -2.63 0.33
C HIS A 203 -14.42 -2.13 -0.20
N GLY A 204 -14.45 -1.53 -1.39
CA GLY A 204 -15.69 -1.20 -2.10
C GLY A 204 -16.36 -2.48 -2.61
N ASP A 205 -17.69 -2.62 -2.44
CA ASP A 205 -18.36 -3.85 -2.86
C ASP A 205 -18.71 -3.88 -4.35
N GLU A 206 -18.53 -2.75 -5.07
CA GLU A 206 -18.59 -2.65 -6.53
C GLU A 206 -17.20 -2.44 -7.16
N ASP A 207 -16.14 -2.94 -6.50
CA ASP A 207 -14.76 -2.86 -7.00
C ASP A 207 -14.60 -3.72 -8.27
N GLU A 208 -14.42 -3.04 -9.40
CA GLU A 208 -14.28 -3.67 -10.73
C GLU A 208 -12.87 -4.19 -11.04
N ALA A 209 -11.87 -3.78 -10.25
CA ALA A 209 -10.47 -4.15 -10.47
C ALA A 209 -10.02 -5.30 -9.56
N VAL A 210 -10.47 -5.30 -8.31
CA VAL A 210 -10.17 -6.33 -7.30
C VAL A 210 -11.49 -6.86 -6.73
N PRO A 211 -11.91 -8.07 -7.09
CA PRO A 211 -13.15 -8.64 -6.56
C PRO A 211 -13.20 -8.58 -5.03
N VAL A 212 -14.32 -8.12 -4.47
CA VAL A 212 -14.51 -7.90 -3.02
C VAL A 212 -14.30 -9.18 -2.20
N GLU A 213 -14.48 -10.34 -2.83
CA GLU A 213 -14.25 -11.66 -2.24
C GLU A 213 -12.82 -11.81 -1.71
N TYR A 214 -11.83 -11.18 -2.35
CA TYR A 214 -10.44 -11.20 -1.87
C TYR A 214 -10.29 -10.42 -0.55
N GLY A 215 -10.99 -9.30 -0.37
CA GLY A 215 -11.03 -8.61 0.92
C GLY A 215 -11.72 -9.44 2.01
N ILE A 216 -12.82 -10.07 1.67
CA ILE A 216 -13.59 -10.96 2.57
C ILE A 216 -12.76 -12.19 2.97
N GLU A 217 -12.07 -12.81 2.01
CA GLU A 217 -11.24 -13.98 2.27
C GLU A 217 -10.03 -13.63 3.14
N ALA A 218 -9.32 -12.56 2.83
CA ALA A 218 -8.20 -12.10 3.65
C ALA A 218 -8.64 -11.81 5.10
N ALA A 219 -9.79 -11.17 5.29
CA ALA A 219 -10.33 -10.88 6.62
C ALA A 219 -10.64 -12.14 7.43
N LYS A 220 -11.11 -13.21 6.77
CA LYS A 220 -11.37 -14.51 7.43
C LYS A 220 -10.07 -15.22 7.82
N ARG A 221 -8.97 -14.99 7.10
CA ARG A 221 -7.68 -15.66 7.35
C ARG A 221 -6.86 -14.96 8.43
N TYR A 222 -6.90 -13.61 8.48
CA TYR A 222 -6.21 -12.87 9.53
C TYR A 222 -6.77 -13.20 10.91
N ARG A 223 -5.91 -13.37 11.89
CA ARG A 223 -6.27 -13.72 13.26
C ARG A 223 -7.03 -12.59 13.97
N ASP A 224 -6.67 -11.34 13.70
CA ASP A 224 -7.28 -10.12 14.26
C ASP A 224 -7.52 -9.13 13.12
N CYS A 225 -8.73 -9.15 12.56
CA CYS A 225 -9.08 -8.31 11.43
C CYS A 225 -10.49 -7.72 11.57
N LYS A 226 -10.58 -6.41 11.37
CA LYS A 226 -11.85 -5.71 11.09
C LYS A 226 -11.98 -5.55 9.58
N LEU A 227 -13.05 -6.07 8.99
CA LEU A 227 -13.44 -5.81 7.60
C LEU A 227 -14.52 -4.73 7.58
N VAL A 228 -14.34 -3.72 6.72
CA VAL A 228 -15.34 -2.72 6.40
C VAL A 228 -15.58 -2.74 4.89
N LEU A 229 -16.79 -3.10 4.50
CA LEU A 229 -17.25 -3.00 3.11
C LEU A 229 -17.91 -1.64 2.91
N ILE A 230 -17.61 -0.99 1.80
CA ILE A 230 -18.20 0.30 1.43
C ILE A 230 -19.25 0.04 0.33
N PRO A 231 -20.55 0.10 0.65
CA PRO A 231 -21.61 -0.22 -0.29
C PRO A 231 -21.64 0.74 -1.49
N GLY A 232 -21.72 0.18 -2.71
CA GLY A 232 -21.79 0.94 -3.95
C GLY A 232 -20.51 1.69 -4.32
N ASP A 233 -19.37 1.31 -3.73
CA ASP A 233 -18.10 2.00 -4.04
C ASP A 233 -17.16 1.15 -4.88
N THR A 234 -16.37 1.86 -5.70
CA THR A 234 -15.44 1.34 -6.70
C THR A 234 -14.06 1.07 -6.12
N HIS A 235 -13.13 0.63 -7.00
CA HIS A 235 -11.74 0.38 -6.62
C HIS A 235 -11.02 1.58 -5.99
N CYS A 236 -11.27 2.80 -6.50
CA CYS A 236 -10.62 4.04 -6.03
C CYS A 236 -11.50 4.88 -5.10
N TYR A 237 -12.59 4.30 -4.62
CA TYR A 237 -13.53 4.95 -3.70
C TYR A 237 -14.13 6.26 -4.26
N ASP A 238 -14.67 6.17 -5.48
CA ASP A 238 -15.12 7.36 -6.21
C ASP A 238 -16.41 7.97 -5.66
N HIS A 239 -17.21 7.19 -4.94
CA HIS A 239 -18.52 7.59 -4.46
C HIS A 239 -18.56 7.89 -2.96
N HIS A 240 -17.89 7.09 -2.14
CA HIS A 240 -18.02 7.10 -0.67
C HIS A 240 -16.67 7.14 0.06
N LEU A 241 -15.70 7.92 -0.46
CA LEU A 241 -14.39 8.06 0.17
C LEU A 241 -14.48 8.50 1.64
N ASP A 242 -15.49 9.30 2.00
CA ASP A 242 -15.77 9.72 3.37
C ASP A 242 -15.96 8.53 4.32
N GLN A 243 -16.68 7.49 3.90
CA GLN A 243 -16.87 6.27 4.70
C GLN A 243 -15.55 5.49 4.88
N VAL A 244 -14.69 5.48 3.88
CA VAL A 244 -13.33 4.90 4.00
C VAL A 244 -12.53 5.66 5.05
N LEU A 245 -12.54 7.00 4.99
CA LEU A 245 -11.82 7.85 5.94
C LEU A 245 -12.35 7.70 7.35
N ASP A 246 -13.65 7.56 7.54
CA ASP A 246 -14.27 7.30 8.83
C ASP A 246 -13.86 5.93 9.39
N ALA A 247 -13.88 4.88 8.57
CA ALA A 247 -13.41 3.55 8.99
C ALA A 247 -11.94 3.57 9.44
N VAL A 248 -11.06 4.26 8.70
CA VAL A 248 -9.65 4.43 9.06
C VAL A 248 -9.52 5.23 10.36
N ARG A 249 -10.24 6.35 10.48
CA ARG A 249 -10.23 7.21 11.69
C ARG A 249 -10.67 6.43 12.93
N GLU A 250 -11.81 5.75 12.85
CA GLU A 250 -12.34 4.97 13.98
C GLU A 250 -11.37 3.89 14.43
N TRP A 251 -10.80 3.14 13.47
CA TRP A 251 -9.91 2.03 13.79
C TRP A 251 -8.59 2.49 14.39
N MET A 252 -8.06 3.65 13.94
CA MET A 252 -6.80 4.22 14.44
C MET A 252 -6.96 4.99 15.74
N THR A 253 -8.16 5.55 16.03
CA THR A 253 -8.41 6.28 17.28
C THR A 253 -8.25 5.34 18.48
N GLY A 254 -7.39 5.73 19.44
CA GLY A 254 -7.07 4.94 20.64
C GLY A 254 -5.97 3.88 20.45
N ARG A 255 -5.28 3.89 19.30
CA ARG A 255 -4.08 3.08 19.06
C ARG A 255 -2.77 3.88 19.14
N SER A 256 -2.87 5.20 19.34
CA SER A 256 -1.75 6.13 19.52
C SER A 256 -1.28 6.17 20.97
#